data_21b320e937d0e842ddd95775e3777a9c
#
_entry.id   21b320e937d0e842ddd95775e3777a9c
#
_cell.length_a   1.000
_cell.length_b   1.000
_cell.length_c   1.000
_cell.angle_alpha   90.00
_cell.angle_beta   90.00
_cell.angle_gamma   90.00
#
_symmetry.space_group_name_H-M   'P 1'
#
loop_
_entity.id
_entity.type
_entity.pdbx_description
1 polymer ?
#
loop_
_entity_poly.entity_id
_entity_poly.type
_entity_poly.pdbx_seq_one_letter_code
_entity_poly.pdbx_strand_id
1 'polypeptide(L)'
;MYAKLIGKIEFDQSLLKDDLDVISSFSFNPIYSEYTRGTPGWQTCVLFNKDGDENEAYFQSYEGHGQPTSMGRQLGYLMPLLLEVFDETHLKWIRIFSVQNGFVMPHRDYLDVAKKNSRLHIPINTDDSCLNSEDNYVYHMNIGEIWFLDAAKTHSACSLSSTRRLHLGLDFDGEIPLQDLFKKRSFFRTDLSPQIVPRDPIDNDFLQSIYGLSNLIHEANFDDISTLLCKLHFVNQVGCSDAYKWLREIAERTGNPTLIKRSAQMTQLFLGT
;
A
#
# COMPACT_ATOMS: atom_id res chain seq x y z
N MET A 1 8.77 -13.44 2.45
CA MET A 1 8.40 -12.02 2.45
C MET A 1 9.51 -11.25 1.76
N TYR A 2 9.18 -10.41 0.81
CA TYR A 2 10.13 -9.57 0.06
C TYR A 2 10.21 -8.17 0.66
N ALA A 3 9.10 -7.68 1.26
CA ALA A 3 9.13 -6.47 2.06
C ALA A 3 10.16 -6.60 3.19
N LYS A 4 10.90 -5.54 3.44
CA LYS A 4 12.01 -5.52 4.40
C LYS A 4 11.87 -4.32 5.33
N LEU A 5 11.92 -4.58 6.63
CA LEU A 5 12.11 -3.54 7.63
C LEU A 5 13.61 -3.18 7.64
N ILE A 6 13.96 -1.96 7.22
CA ILE A 6 15.33 -1.55 6.92
C ILE A 6 15.83 -0.39 7.78
N GLY A 7 15.00 0.12 8.68
CA GLY A 7 15.38 1.21 9.56
C GLY A 7 14.25 1.68 10.44
N LYS A 8 14.53 2.66 11.27
CA LYS A 8 13.56 3.31 12.14
C LYS A 8 13.96 4.77 12.40
N ILE A 9 12.99 5.67 12.32
CA ILE A 9 13.08 7.04 12.76
C ILE A 9 12.35 7.16 14.09
N GLU A 10 13.04 7.62 15.13
CA GLU A 10 12.40 7.97 16.39
C GLU A 10 11.87 9.41 16.29
N PHE A 11 10.57 9.54 16.02
CA PHE A 11 9.93 10.84 15.90
C PHE A 11 9.81 11.55 17.25
N ASP A 12 10.08 12.86 17.27
CA ASP A 12 9.58 13.71 18.34
C ASP A 12 8.04 13.75 18.28
N GLN A 13 7.41 13.23 19.31
CA GLN A 13 5.95 13.04 19.33
C GLN A 13 5.18 14.35 19.32
N SER A 14 5.72 15.43 19.90
CA SER A 14 5.08 16.74 19.87
C SER A 14 5.12 17.36 18.49
N LEU A 15 6.30 17.34 17.85
CA LEU A 15 6.49 17.91 16.53
C LEU A 15 5.75 17.09 15.45
N LEU A 16 5.74 15.75 15.59
CA LEU A 16 4.95 14.88 14.73
C LEU A 16 3.46 15.19 14.84
N LYS A 17 2.97 15.42 16.07
CA LYS A 17 1.57 15.76 16.30
C LYS A 17 1.21 17.08 15.62
N ASP A 18 2.06 18.10 15.72
CA ASP A 18 1.83 19.39 15.06
C ASP A 18 1.70 19.22 13.53
N ASP A 19 2.59 18.43 12.91
CA ASP A 19 2.50 18.14 11.47
C ASP A 19 1.26 17.26 11.12
N LEU A 20 0.85 16.33 11.97
CA LEU A 20 -0.39 15.56 11.78
C LEU A 20 -1.64 16.44 11.84
N ASP A 21 -1.65 17.43 12.71
CA ASP A 21 -2.74 18.43 12.79
C ASP A 21 -2.80 19.25 11.47
N VAL A 22 -1.65 19.64 10.89
CA VAL A 22 -1.58 20.27 9.57
C VAL A 22 -2.07 19.32 8.47
N ILE A 23 -1.60 18.07 8.45
CA ILE A 23 -2.02 17.03 7.47
C ILE A 23 -3.53 16.79 7.51
N SER A 24 -4.16 16.94 8.68
CA SER A 24 -5.61 16.78 8.81
C SER A 24 -6.41 17.79 7.98
N SER A 25 -5.82 18.94 7.67
CA SER A 25 -6.41 20.01 6.85
C SER A 25 -6.15 19.86 5.34
N PHE A 26 -5.28 18.92 4.93
CA PHE A 26 -4.95 18.75 3.52
C PHE A 26 -6.09 18.15 2.72
N SER A 27 -6.23 18.60 1.46
CA SER A 27 -7.04 17.92 0.47
C SER A 27 -6.31 16.68 -0.02
N PHE A 28 -6.90 15.52 0.23
CA PHE A 28 -6.43 14.27 -0.31
C PHE A 28 -7.16 13.94 -1.60
N ASN A 29 -6.42 13.67 -2.64
CA ASN A 29 -6.97 13.23 -3.90
C ASN A 29 -7.25 11.72 -3.84
N PRO A 30 -8.44 11.27 -4.28
CA PRO A 30 -8.66 9.86 -4.48
C PRO A 30 -7.66 9.37 -5.54
N ILE A 31 -7.04 8.21 -5.28
CA ILE A 31 -6.21 7.58 -6.29
C ILE A 31 -7.18 6.96 -7.30
N TYR A 32 -7.37 7.61 -8.44
CA TYR A 32 -8.13 7.09 -9.57
C TYR A 32 -7.27 6.06 -10.32
N SER A 33 -7.01 4.94 -9.68
CA SER A 33 -6.52 3.76 -10.38
C SER A 33 -7.61 2.71 -10.38
N GLU A 34 -7.55 1.80 -11.31
CA GLU A 34 -8.45 0.65 -11.33
C GLU A 34 -8.31 -0.22 -10.06
N TYR A 35 -7.18 -0.11 -9.33
CA TYR A 35 -6.92 -0.71 -8.04
C TYR A 35 -7.80 -0.17 -6.90
N THR A 36 -8.43 0.98 -7.08
CA THR A 36 -9.29 1.61 -6.07
C THR A 36 -10.78 1.37 -6.31
N ARG A 37 -11.16 0.60 -7.32
CA ARG A 37 -12.56 0.24 -7.54
C ARG A 37 -13.15 -0.44 -6.31
N GLY A 38 -14.14 0.22 -5.70
CA GLY A 38 -14.76 -0.25 -4.47
C GLY A 38 -14.01 0.07 -3.18
N THR A 39 -12.97 0.90 -3.24
CA THR A 39 -12.18 1.30 -2.05
C THR A 39 -12.25 2.81 -1.83
N PRO A 40 -13.35 3.35 -1.31
CA PRO A 40 -13.51 4.80 -1.13
C PRO A 40 -12.54 5.41 -0.11
N GLY A 41 -11.82 4.58 0.63
CA GLY A 41 -10.92 5.01 1.71
C GLY A 41 -9.47 5.23 1.31
N TRP A 42 -9.04 4.94 0.08
CA TRP A 42 -7.64 5.13 -0.31
C TRP A 42 -7.45 6.48 -1.01
N GLN A 43 -6.61 7.31 -0.43
CA GLN A 43 -6.34 8.67 -0.89
C GLN A 43 -4.85 8.98 -0.80
N THR A 44 -4.39 9.97 -1.56
CA THR A 44 -3.01 10.44 -1.52
C THR A 44 -2.94 11.96 -1.52
N CYS A 45 -1.87 12.50 -0.94
CA CYS A 45 -1.43 13.86 -1.21
C CYS A 45 0.08 13.89 -1.49
N VAL A 46 0.51 14.79 -2.35
CA VAL A 46 1.89 14.90 -2.80
C VAL A 46 2.61 15.96 -2.00
N LEU A 47 3.72 15.58 -1.35
CA LEU A 47 4.54 16.47 -0.53
C LEU A 47 5.80 16.95 -1.25
N PHE A 48 6.30 16.16 -2.21
CA PHE A 48 7.55 16.44 -2.93
C PHE A 48 7.51 15.77 -4.31
N ASN A 49 7.84 16.49 -5.36
CA ASN A 49 8.01 16.00 -6.70
C ASN A 49 8.90 16.96 -7.53
N LYS A 50 8.99 16.74 -8.84
CA LYS A 50 9.83 17.50 -9.75
C LYS A 50 9.63 19.02 -9.63
N ASP A 51 8.39 19.46 -9.78
CA ASP A 51 8.05 20.88 -9.96
C ASP A 51 7.39 21.50 -8.70
N GLY A 52 7.22 20.70 -7.62
CA GLY A 52 6.52 21.14 -6.41
C GLY A 52 5.01 21.34 -6.62
N ASP A 53 4.43 20.64 -7.62
CA ASP A 53 3.00 20.72 -7.95
C ASP A 53 2.22 19.60 -7.22
N GLU A 54 1.37 19.96 -6.29
CA GLU A 54 0.51 19.05 -5.54
C GLU A 54 -0.58 18.37 -6.39
N ASN A 55 -0.87 18.88 -7.57
CA ASN A 55 -1.90 18.32 -8.46
C ASN A 55 -1.35 17.17 -9.33
N GLU A 56 -0.03 17.04 -9.43
CA GLU A 56 0.60 15.95 -10.15
C GLU A 56 0.63 14.68 -9.28
N ALA A 57 -0.44 13.90 -9.33
CA ALA A 57 -0.64 12.74 -8.45
C ALA A 57 0.00 11.43 -8.97
N TYR A 58 0.38 11.38 -10.26
CA TYR A 58 0.94 10.17 -10.87
C TYR A 58 2.46 10.19 -10.82
N PHE A 59 3.04 9.08 -10.33
CA PHE A 59 4.48 8.89 -10.32
C PHE A 59 5.05 8.98 -11.75
N GLN A 60 6.01 9.87 -11.94
CA GLN A 60 6.80 9.99 -13.15
C GLN A 60 8.28 10.07 -12.77
N SER A 61 9.11 9.31 -13.45
CA SER A 61 10.57 9.46 -13.35
C SER A 61 11.00 10.73 -14.05
N TYR A 62 11.94 11.46 -13.46
CA TYR A 62 12.50 12.69 -14.01
C TYR A 62 13.98 12.84 -13.67
N GLU A 63 14.70 13.61 -14.47
CA GLU A 63 16.08 13.98 -14.19
C GLU A 63 16.16 15.19 -13.24
N GLY A 64 17.23 15.23 -12.43
CA GLY A 64 17.48 16.32 -11.48
C GLY A 64 16.83 16.12 -10.12
N HIS A 65 16.81 17.20 -9.34
CA HIS A 65 16.27 17.22 -7.99
C HIS A 65 14.81 17.66 -8.02
N GLY A 66 14.01 17.06 -7.10
CA GLY A 66 12.66 17.54 -6.84
C GLY A 66 12.66 18.70 -5.83
N GLN A 67 11.46 19.14 -5.51
CA GLN A 67 11.22 20.17 -4.52
C GLN A 67 9.89 19.95 -3.77
N PRO A 68 9.77 20.46 -2.53
CA PRO A 68 8.52 20.36 -1.78
C PRO A 68 7.36 21.08 -2.49
N THR A 69 6.18 20.47 -2.44
CA THR A 69 4.91 21.10 -2.84
C THR A 69 4.48 22.17 -1.83
N SER A 70 3.39 22.87 -2.09
CA SER A 70 2.80 23.79 -1.11
C SER A 70 2.41 23.08 0.19
N MET A 71 1.91 21.83 0.09
CA MET A 71 1.61 20.96 1.24
C MET A 71 2.90 20.54 1.97
N GLY A 72 3.93 20.10 1.22
CA GLY A 72 5.21 19.71 1.82
C GLY A 72 5.87 20.84 2.59
N ARG A 73 5.82 22.07 2.08
CA ARG A 73 6.38 23.26 2.77
C ARG A 73 5.68 23.62 4.08
N GLN A 74 4.45 23.16 4.30
CA GLN A 74 3.71 23.39 5.55
C GLN A 74 4.13 22.43 6.67
N LEU A 75 4.80 21.30 6.35
CA LEU A 75 5.27 20.33 7.33
C LEU A 75 6.63 20.75 7.89
N GLY A 76 6.58 21.50 9.00
CA GLY A 76 7.79 22.10 9.58
C GLY A 76 8.75 21.10 10.20
N TYR A 77 8.30 19.90 10.52
CA TYR A 77 9.10 18.85 11.13
C TYR A 77 9.41 17.71 10.15
N LEU A 78 8.38 17.10 9.56
CA LEU A 78 8.53 15.90 8.71
C LEU A 78 9.38 16.17 7.47
N MET A 79 9.12 17.25 6.73
CA MET A 79 9.87 17.50 5.49
C MET A 79 11.35 17.75 5.73
N PRO A 80 11.80 18.62 6.65
CA PRO A 80 13.22 18.78 6.97
C PRO A 80 13.87 17.47 7.44
N LEU A 81 13.16 16.70 8.29
CA LEU A 81 13.66 15.43 8.80
C LEU A 81 13.87 14.41 7.67
N LEU A 82 12.91 14.25 6.75
CA LEU A 82 13.05 13.34 5.62
C LEU A 82 14.22 13.73 4.72
N LEU A 83 14.38 15.03 4.44
CA LEU A 83 15.51 15.52 3.65
C LEU A 83 16.85 15.43 4.39
N GLU A 84 16.89 15.34 5.73
CA GLU A 84 18.09 15.01 6.49
C GLU A 84 18.43 13.51 6.44
N VAL A 85 17.43 12.64 6.47
CA VAL A 85 17.59 11.17 6.54
C VAL A 85 17.95 10.59 5.17
N PHE A 86 17.29 10.99 4.11
CA PHE A 86 17.37 10.37 2.79
C PHE A 86 18.21 11.18 1.79
N ASP A 87 18.84 10.45 0.87
CA ASP A 87 19.64 11.08 -0.20
C ASP A 87 18.71 11.66 -1.28
N GLU A 88 18.71 12.99 -1.37
CA GLU A 88 17.90 13.74 -2.34
C GLU A 88 18.31 13.53 -3.81
N THR A 89 19.53 13.02 -4.07
CA THR A 89 19.99 12.77 -5.44
C THR A 89 19.08 11.77 -6.15
N HIS A 90 18.60 10.78 -5.42
CA HIS A 90 17.79 9.69 -5.94
C HIS A 90 16.31 9.78 -5.56
N LEU A 91 15.98 10.61 -4.55
CA LEU A 91 14.62 10.82 -4.10
C LEU A 91 13.83 11.61 -5.16
N LYS A 92 12.73 11.04 -5.64
CA LYS A 92 11.90 11.64 -6.68
C LYS A 92 10.53 12.08 -6.18
N TRP A 93 9.91 11.29 -5.31
CA TRP A 93 8.59 11.60 -4.79
C TRP A 93 8.50 11.35 -3.30
N ILE A 94 7.77 12.23 -2.60
CA ILE A 94 7.25 11.96 -1.27
C ILE A 94 5.74 12.19 -1.33
N ARG A 95 4.98 11.17 -0.89
CA ARG A 95 3.51 11.20 -0.83
C ARG A 95 3.05 10.73 0.53
N ILE A 96 1.86 11.17 0.94
CA ILE A 96 1.14 10.52 2.02
C ILE A 96 0.09 9.62 1.39
N PHE A 97 0.11 8.33 1.74
CA PHE A 97 -0.95 7.37 1.45
C PHE A 97 -1.86 7.27 2.66
N SER A 98 -3.16 7.47 2.45
CA SER A 98 -4.20 7.41 3.47
C SER A 98 -5.16 6.27 3.17
N VAL A 99 -5.44 5.43 4.17
CA VAL A 99 -6.52 4.44 4.14
C VAL A 99 -7.34 4.57 5.40
N GLN A 100 -8.67 4.62 5.28
CA GLN A 100 -9.58 4.71 6.43
C GLN A 100 -10.84 3.91 6.15
N ASN A 101 -11.26 3.06 7.10
CA ASN A 101 -12.42 2.17 6.95
C ASN A 101 -12.44 1.40 5.62
N GLY A 102 -11.27 0.93 5.17
CA GLY A 102 -11.13 0.36 3.84
C GLY A 102 -9.87 -0.47 3.68
N PHE A 103 -9.66 -0.91 2.47
CA PHE A 103 -8.47 -1.68 2.10
C PHE A 103 -8.10 -1.40 0.64
N VAL A 104 -6.88 -1.69 0.27
CA VAL A 104 -6.41 -1.69 -1.10
C VAL A 104 -6.53 -3.12 -1.63
N MET A 105 -7.17 -3.32 -2.79
CA MET A 105 -7.27 -4.64 -3.40
C MET A 105 -5.88 -5.25 -3.62
N PRO A 106 -5.68 -6.56 -3.37
CA PRO A 106 -4.40 -7.20 -3.66
C PRO A 106 -3.98 -6.97 -5.12
N HIS A 107 -2.82 -6.36 -5.34
CA HIS A 107 -2.36 -5.95 -6.68
C HIS A 107 -0.85 -5.97 -6.79
N ARG A 108 -0.37 -5.77 -8.02
CA ARG A 108 1.02 -5.50 -8.35
C ARG A 108 1.10 -4.17 -9.08
N ASP A 109 2.09 -3.35 -8.74
CA ASP A 109 2.31 -2.06 -9.42
C ASP A 109 3.07 -2.28 -10.73
N TYR A 110 2.33 -2.42 -11.84
CA TYR A 110 2.95 -2.69 -13.16
C TYR A 110 3.72 -1.51 -13.72
N LEU A 111 3.22 -0.30 -13.50
CA LEU A 111 3.82 0.91 -14.06
C LEU A 111 5.18 1.22 -13.42
N ASP A 112 5.34 0.86 -12.15
CA ASP A 112 6.56 1.08 -11.40
C ASP A 112 7.61 -0.01 -11.68
N VAL A 113 7.18 -1.22 -12.04
CA VAL A 113 8.06 -2.38 -12.33
C VAL A 113 8.89 -2.20 -13.60
N ALA A 114 8.38 -1.47 -14.59
CA ALA A 114 9.13 -1.22 -15.83
C ALA A 114 10.34 -0.31 -15.62
N LYS A 115 10.41 0.36 -14.47
CA LYS A 115 11.50 1.27 -14.11
C LYS A 115 11.97 0.83 -12.72
N LYS A 116 13.12 0.29 -12.60
CA LYS A 116 13.88 -0.11 -11.43
C LYS A 116 13.85 0.96 -10.30
N ASN A 117 12.70 1.13 -9.67
CA ASN A 117 12.49 2.12 -8.62
C ASN A 117 12.41 1.44 -7.26
N SER A 118 12.91 2.10 -6.23
CA SER A 118 12.76 1.66 -4.84
C SER A 118 11.67 2.47 -4.16
N ARG A 119 10.70 1.80 -3.52
CA ARG A 119 9.67 2.44 -2.72
C ARG A 119 9.86 2.13 -1.24
N LEU A 120 9.92 3.18 -0.43
CA LEU A 120 9.91 3.06 1.02
C LEU A 120 8.57 3.52 1.59
N HIS A 121 8.13 2.85 2.65
CA HIS A 121 6.99 3.26 3.45
C HIS A 121 7.41 3.58 4.87
N ILE A 122 6.90 4.68 5.43
CA ILE A 122 7.13 5.09 6.82
C ILE A 122 5.79 5.47 7.44
N PRO A 123 5.23 4.64 8.35
CA PRO A 123 4.01 5.00 9.05
C PRO A 123 4.21 6.23 9.94
N ILE A 124 3.26 7.18 9.85
CA ILE A 124 3.19 8.36 10.71
C ILE A 124 1.92 8.37 11.56
N ASN A 125 0.90 7.59 11.17
CA ASN A 125 -0.29 7.31 11.97
C ASN A 125 -0.81 5.90 11.65
N THR A 126 -0.89 5.03 12.66
CA THR A 126 -1.27 3.61 12.52
C THR A 126 -1.72 3.05 13.87
N ASP A 127 -2.47 1.95 13.85
CA ASP A 127 -2.80 1.12 15.01
C ASP A 127 -2.86 -0.36 14.61
N ASP A 128 -3.21 -1.26 15.53
CA ASP A 128 -3.26 -2.71 15.31
C ASP A 128 -4.25 -3.14 14.22
N SER A 129 -5.21 -2.29 13.84
CA SER A 129 -6.15 -2.55 12.74
C SER A 129 -5.60 -2.21 11.35
N CYS A 130 -4.45 -1.51 11.31
CA CYS A 130 -3.78 -1.09 10.09
C CYS A 130 -2.78 -2.14 9.66
N LEU A 131 -3.17 -3.00 8.73
CA LEU A 131 -2.37 -4.13 8.30
C LEU A 131 -1.83 -3.94 6.88
N ASN A 132 -0.72 -4.60 6.62
CA ASN A 132 -0.13 -4.72 5.29
C ASN A 132 0.02 -6.20 4.96
N SER A 133 -0.09 -6.55 3.69
CA SER A 133 0.14 -7.93 3.24
C SER A 133 1.03 -7.98 2.02
N GLU A 134 1.77 -9.07 1.91
CA GLU A 134 2.54 -9.44 0.74
C GLU A 134 2.56 -10.97 0.63
N ASP A 135 2.11 -11.50 -0.50
CA ASP A 135 1.92 -12.93 -0.72
C ASP A 135 1.15 -13.59 0.44
N ASN A 136 1.82 -14.46 1.21
CA ASN A 136 1.24 -15.22 2.33
C ASN A 136 1.49 -14.56 3.71
N TYR A 137 2.05 -13.36 3.74
CA TYR A 137 2.36 -12.67 5.00
C TYR A 137 1.41 -11.51 5.21
N VAL A 138 0.95 -11.37 6.46
CA VAL A 138 0.32 -10.14 6.96
C VAL A 138 1.18 -9.63 8.09
N TYR A 139 1.44 -8.33 8.08
CA TYR A 139 2.33 -7.71 9.03
C TYR A 139 1.86 -6.30 9.38
N HIS A 140 2.27 -5.86 10.56
CA HIS A 140 2.05 -4.51 11.03
C HIS A 140 3.30 -3.68 10.77
N MET A 141 3.10 -2.44 10.39
CA MET A 141 4.16 -1.44 10.28
C MET A 141 3.96 -0.41 11.40
N ASN A 142 4.91 -0.32 12.35
CA ASN A 142 4.83 0.60 13.47
C ASN A 142 5.28 2.01 13.08
N ILE A 143 4.85 3.02 13.84
CA ILE A 143 5.23 4.43 13.61
C ILE A 143 6.76 4.56 13.57
N GLY A 144 7.24 5.24 12.53
CA GLY A 144 8.66 5.51 12.30
C GLY A 144 9.46 4.37 11.68
N GLU A 145 8.93 3.15 11.59
CA GLU A 145 9.60 2.06 10.88
C GLU A 145 9.76 2.41 9.39
N ILE A 146 10.94 2.12 8.85
CA ILE A 146 11.26 2.33 7.43
C ILE A 146 11.21 0.98 6.73
N TRP A 147 10.25 0.82 5.82
CA TRP A 147 10.02 -0.42 5.11
C TRP A 147 10.31 -0.26 3.61
N PHE A 148 11.12 -1.15 3.05
CA PHE A 148 11.19 -1.35 1.61
C PHE A 148 10.04 -2.26 1.17
N LEU A 149 9.33 -1.84 0.13
CA LEU A 149 8.26 -2.62 -0.50
C LEU A 149 8.65 -2.99 -1.93
N ASP A 150 8.65 -4.30 -2.25
CA ASP A 150 8.76 -4.76 -3.63
C ASP A 150 7.38 -4.69 -4.29
N ALA A 151 7.07 -3.57 -4.91
CA ALA A 151 5.77 -3.32 -5.53
C ALA A 151 5.45 -4.26 -6.72
N ALA A 152 6.45 -5.01 -7.22
CA ALA A 152 6.25 -6.06 -8.21
C ALA A 152 5.59 -7.33 -7.62
N LYS A 153 5.59 -7.48 -6.31
CA LYS A 153 4.94 -8.58 -5.61
C LYS A 153 3.50 -8.23 -5.29
N THR A 154 2.64 -9.25 -5.25
CA THR A 154 1.25 -9.03 -4.87
C THR A 154 1.18 -8.55 -3.43
N HIS A 155 0.64 -7.36 -3.26
CA HIS A 155 0.54 -6.71 -1.95
C HIS A 155 -0.82 -6.03 -1.76
N SER A 156 -1.14 -5.71 -0.52
CA SER A 156 -2.37 -5.04 -0.13
C SER A 156 -2.15 -4.34 1.21
N ALA A 157 -3.06 -3.43 1.56
CA ALA A 157 -3.08 -2.76 2.85
C ALA A 157 -4.52 -2.47 3.28
N CYS A 158 -4.77 -2.42 4.59
CA CYS A 158 -6.08 -2.07 5.12
C CYS A 158 -5.98 -1.20 6.38
N SER A 159 -7.10 -0.55 6.69
CA SER A 159 -7.45 -0.06 8.01
C SER A 159 -8.84 -0.60 8.32
N LEU A 160 -8.92 -1.54 9.26
CA LEU A 160 -10.16 -2.24 9.62
C LEU A 160 -10.97 -1.49 10.69
N SER A 161 -10.51 -0.32 11.10
CA SER A 161 -11.17 0.57 12.06
C SER A 161 -11.36 1.98 11.50
N SER A 162 -11.85 2.89 12.36
CA SER A 162 -11.94 4.31 12.03
C SER A 162 -10.60 5.05 12.03
N THR A 163 -9.52 4.40 12.46
CA THR A 163 -8.18 5.00 12.44
C THR A 163 -7.75 5.29 11.00
N ARG A 164 -7.41 6.53 10.74
CA ARG A 164 -6.86 6.94 9.46
C ARG A 164 -5.40 6.50 9.38
N ARG A 165 -5.13 5.41 8.68
CA ARG A 165 -3.76 4.96 8.40
C ARG A 165 -3.08 5.98 7.50
N LEU A 166 -1.97 6.57 7.95
CA LEU A 166 -1.15 7.50 7.17
C LEU A 166 0.27 6.97 7.07
N HIS A 167 0.72 6.73 5.84
CA HIS A 167 2.09 6.34 5.56
C HIS A 167 2.73 7.32 4.58
N LEU A 168 3.93 7.78 4.90
CA LEU A 168 4.80 8.42 3.92
C LEU A 168 5.26 7.34 2.94
N GLY A 169 5.11 7.60 1.65
CA GLY A 169 5.68 6.83 0.56
C GLY A 169 6.78 7.63 -0.10
N LEU A 170 8.00 7.12 -0.11
CA LEU A 170 9.16 7.73 -0.75
C LEU A 170 9.55 6.87 -1.94
N ASP A 171 9.59 7.48 -3.11
CA ASP A 171 10.00 6.81 -4.35
C ASP A 171 11.37 7.32 -4.79
N PHE A 172 12.30 6.38 -5.00
CA PHE A 172 13.66 6.64 -5.43
C PHE A 172 13.88 6.06 -6.82
N ASP A 173 14.65 6.78 -7.65
CA ASP A 173 14.97 6.39 -9.02
C ASP A 173 16.23 5.53 -9.07
N GLY A 174 16.20 4.46 -9.90
CA GLY A 174 17.35 3.60 -10.18
C GLY A 174 17.48 2.36 -9.30
N GLU A 175 18.38 1.45 -9.72
CA GLU A 175 18.81 0.29 -8.92
C GLU A 175 19.87 0.71 -7.90
N ILE A 176 19.43 1.20 -6.76
CA ILE A 176 20.32 1.70 -5.71
C ILE A 176 20.30 0.68 -4.56
N PRO A 177 21.45 0.28 -4.02
CA PRO A 177 21.50 -0.49 -2.78
C PRO A 177 20.72 0.22 -1.67
N LEU A 178 19.86 -0.48 -0.93
CA LEU A 178 18.97 0.13 0.05
C LEU A 178 19.69 0.98 1.10
N GLN A 179 20.91 0.60 1.48
CA GLN A 179 21.72 1.38 2.42
C GLN A 179 22.19 2.74 1.87
N ASP A 180 22.24 2.88 0.54
CA ASP A 180 22.73 4.09 -0.13
C ASP A 180 21.58 5.09 -0.38
N LEU A 181 20.33 4.73 -0.05
CA LEU A 181 19.18 5.64 0.01
C LEU A 181 19.26 6.61 1.20
N PHE A 182 20.16 6.36 2.15
CA PHE A 182 20.28 7.14 3.39
C PHE A 182 21.54 8.02 3.35
N LYS A 183 21.41 9.29 3.77
CA LYS A 183 22.56 10.19 3.95
C LYS A 183 23.55 9.71 5.01
N LYS A 184 23.04 9.02 6.06
CA LYS A 184 23.85 8.45 7.13
C LYS A 184 23.50 6.96 7.29
N ARG A 185 24.50 6.09 7.22
CA ARG A 185 24.32 4.63 7.39
C ARG A 185 23.69 4.22 8.73
N SER A 186 23.75 5.08 9.74
CA SER A 186 23.13 4.81 11.04
C SER A 186 21.61 4.65 11.00
N PHE A 187 20.96 5.17 9.98
CA PHE A 187 19.51 4.99 9.76
C PHE A 187 19.18 3.64 9.13
N PHE A 188 20.12 3.02 8.41
CA PHE A 188 19.92 1.70 7.82
C PHE A 188 20.24 0.60 8.85
N ARG A 189 19.27 -0.28 9.10
CA ARG A 189 19.36 -1.36 10.07
C ARG A 189 18.86 -2.67 9.48
N THR A 190 19.57 -3.75 9.75
CA THR A 190 19.20 -5.11 9.29
C THR A 190 18.89 -6.06 10.45
N ASP A 191 18.99 -5.58 11.67
CA ASP A 191 18.75 -6.31 12.92
C ASP A 191 17.30 -6.18 13.43
N LEU A 192 16.46 -5.44 12.70
CA LEU A 192 15.05 -5.25 13.04
C LEU A 192 14.21 -6.44 12.55
N SER A 193 13.23 -6.83 13.35
CA SER A 193 12.32 -7.93 13.03
C SER A 193 10.90 -7.42 12.76
N PRO A 194 10.28 -7.80 11.63
CA PRO A 194 8.89 -7.47 11.33
C PRO A 194 7.92 -8.05 12.36
N GLN A 195 6.88 -7.30 12.68
CA GLN A 195 5.74 -7.80 13.45
C GLN A 195 4.78 -8.53 12.51
N ILE A 196 4.93 -9.85 12.41
CA ILE A 196 4.04 -10.71 11.62
C ILE A 196 2.76 -10.96 12.42
N VAL A 197 1.61 -10.82 11.75
CA VAL A 197 0.28 -11.06 12.33
C VAL A 197 -0.06 -12.54 12.15
N PRO A 198 -0.26 -13.30 13.24
CA PRO A 198 -0.74 -14.67 13.16
C PRO A 198 -2.18 -14.69 12.64
N ARG A 199 -2.50 -15.70 11.83
CA ARG A 199 -3.83 -15.89 11.25
C ARG A 199 -4.22 -17.35 11.34
N ASP A 200 -5.54 -17.60 11.48
CA ASP A 200 -6.05 -18.97 11.58
C ASP A 200 -5.99 -19.69 10.21
N PRO A 201 -5.55 -20.96 10.17
CA PRO A 201 -5.61 -21.75 8.95
C PRO A 201 -7.06 -21.97 8.52
N ILE A 202 -7.28 -22.05 7.22
CA ILE A 202 -8.59 -22.45 6.69
C ILE A 202 -8.64 -23.97 6.50
N ASP A 203 -9.82 -24.54 6.71
CA ASP A 203 -10.13 -25.93 6.47
C ASP A 203 -11.00 -26.11 5.21
N ASN A 204 -11.35 -27.39 4.94
CA ASN A 204 -12.18 -27.71 3.78
C ASN A 204 -13.61 -27.16 3.90
N ASP A 205 -14.18 -27.09 5.09
CA ASP A 205 -15.54 -26.57 5.29
C ASP A 205 -15.60 -25.10 5.02
N PHE A 206 -14.55 -24.34 5.41
CA PHE A 206 -14.39 -22.93 5.06
C PHE A 206 -14.31 -22.75 3.54
N LEU A 207 -13.48 -23.56 2.84
CA LEU A 207 -13.38 -23.51 1.37
C LEU A 207 -14.69 -23.85 0.69
N GLN A 208 -15.45 -24.85 1.18
CA GLN A 208 -16.77 -25.16 0.63
C GLN A 208 -17.75 -24.00 0.83
N SER A 209 -17.67 -23.30 1.96
CA SER A 209 -18.48 -22.10 2.21
C SER A 209 -18.14 -20.97 1.22
N ILE A 210 -16.85 -20.74 0.92
CA ILE A 210 -16.42 -19.80 -0.11
C ILE A 210 -17.00 -20.19 -1.47
N TYR A 211 -16.86 -21.44 -1.89
CA TYR A 211 -17.39 -21.91 -3.17
C TYR A 211 -18.92 -21.90 -3.23
N GLY A 212 -19.60 -22.02 -2.09
CA GLY A 212 -21.04 -21.86 -1.95
C GLY A 212 -21.54 -20.47 -2.37
N LEU A 213 -20.67 -19.45 -2.40
CA LEU A 213 -20.99 -18.11 -2.93
C LEU A 213 -21.40 -18.15 -4.41
N SER A 214 -21.10 -19.24 -5.13
CA SER A 214 -21.59 -19.47 -6.50
C SER A 214 -23.14 -19.47 -6.59
N ASN A 215 -23.84 -19.79 -5.49
CA ASN A 215 -25.30 -19.73 -5.43
C ASN A 215 -25.86 -18.32 -5.21
N LEU A 216 -25.00 -17.37 -4.82
CA LEU A 216 -25.39 -16.00 -4.45
C LEU A 216 -24.85 -14.94 -5.42
N ILE A 217 -23.75 -15.22 -6.09
CA ILE A 217 -23.08 -14.24 -6.97
C ILE A 217 -23.89 -14.02 -8.25
N HIS A 218 -24.08 -12.76 -8.58
CA HIS A 218 -24.64 -12.30 -9.85
C HIS A 218 -24.01 -10.98 -10.26
N GLU A 219 -24.34 -10.46 -11.43
CA GLU A 219 -23.66 -9.29 -12.00
C GLU A 219 -23.75 -8.03 -11.10
N ALA A 220 -24.86 -7.86 -10.37
CA ALA A 220 -25.06 -6.68 -9.52
C ALA A 220 -24.29 -6.72 -8.19
N ASN A 221 -23.90 -7.90 -7.68
CA ASN A 221 -23.15 -8.02 -6.43
C ASN A 221 -21.72 -8.58 -6.62
N PHE A 222 -21.27 -8.70 -7.86
CA PHE A 222 -19.95 -9.24 -8.18
C PHE A 222 -18.82 -8.48 -7.43
N ASP A 223 -18.88 -7.16 -7.40
CA ASP A 223 -17.85 -6.33 -6.78
C ASP A 223 -17.89 -6.46 -5.23
N ASP A 224 -19.06 -6.65 -4.64
CA ASP A 224 -19.20 -6.91 -3.19
C ASP A 224 -18.59 -8.26 -2.79
N ILE A 225 -18.87 -9.31 -3.56
CA ILE A 225 -18.29 -10.64 -3.34
C ILE A 225 -16.76 -10.60 -3.55
N SER A 226 -16.29 -9.94 -4.60
CA SER A 226 -14.86 -9.77 -4.86
C SER A 226 -14.17 -9.04 -3.70
N THR A 227 -14.78 -7.96 -3.21
CA THR A 227 -14.33 -7.19 -2.06
C THR A 227 -14.26 -8.04 -0.79
N LEU A 228 -15.28 -8.86 -0.53
CA LEU A 228 -15.29 -9.79 0.59
C LEU A 228 -14.11 -10.76 0.52
N LEU A 229 -13.95 -11.43 -0.62
CA LEU A 229 -12.87 -12.41 -0.83
C LEU A 229 -11.48 -11.77 -0.65
N CYS A 230 -11.28 -10.58 -1.19
CA CYS A 230 -10.01 -9.86 -1.09
C CYS A 230 -9.64 -9.43 0.33
N LYS A 231 -10.57 -9.44 1.29
CA LYS A 231 -10.29 -9.14 2.71
C LYS A 231 -9.91 -10.38 3.53
N LEU A 232 -10.25 -11.58 3.05
CA LEU A 232 -10.11 -12.81 3.85
C LEU A 232 -8.66 -13.10 4.25
N HIS A 233 -7.68 -12.72 3.42
CA HIS A 233 -6.28 -12.96 3.71
C HIS A 233 -5.76 -12.14 4.92
N PHE A 234 -6.43 -11.07 5.34
CA PHE A 234 -6.04 -10.33 6.55
C PHE A 234 -6.37 -11.08 7.85
N VAL A 235 -7.35 -11.98 7.81
CA VAL A 235 -7.84 -12.71 8.99
C VAL A 235 -7.58 -14.22 8.92
N ASN A 236 -7.35 -14.78 7.72
CA ASN A 236 -7.11 -16.21 7.50
C ASN A 236 -5.73 -16.43 6.89
N GLN A 237 -5.11 -17.57 7.22
CA GLN A 237 -3.77 -17.95 6.71
C GLN A 237 -3.85 -18.43 5.25
N VAL A 238 -4.04 -17.48 4.35
CA VAL A 238 -4.09 -17.66 2.90
C VAL A 238 -3.29 -16.56 2.21
N GLY A 239 -2.96 -16.78 0.95
CA GLY A 239 -2.27 -15.77 0.13
C GLY A 239 -3.20 -14.62 -0.28
N CYS A 240 -2.69 -13.41 -0.36
CA CYS A 240 -3.49 -12.26 -0.79
C CYS A 240 -4.02 -12.41 -2.21
N SER A 241 -3.35 -13.18 -3.09
CA SER A 241 -3.82 -13.50 -4.44
C SER A 241 -4.87 -14.62 -4.51
N ASP A 242 -5.10 -15.39 -3.43
CA ASP A 242 -6.04 -16.52 -3.45
C ASP A 242 -7.48 -16.08 -3.68
N ALA A 243 -7.82 -14.84 -3.29
CA ALA A 243 -9.12 -14.25 -3.58
C ALA A 243 -9.51 -14.31 -5.06
N TYR A 244 -8.55 -14.08 -5.96
CA TYR A 244 -8.79 -14.11 -7.41
C TYR A 244 -8.99 -15.53 -7.94
N LYS A 245 -8.29 -16.53 -7.38
CA LYS A 245 -8.49 -17.94 -7.68
C LYS A 245 -9.89 -18.40 -7.26
N TRP A 246 -10.30 -18.02 -6.04
CA TRP A 246 -11.65 -18.35 -5.54
C TRP A 246 -12.73 -17.66 -6.35
N LEU A 247 -12.56 -16.38 -6.67
CA LEU A 247 -13.52 -15.64 -7.48
C LEU A 247 -13.72 -16.27 -8.86
N ARG A 248 -12.63 -16.73 -9.47
CA ARG A 248 -12.68 -17.46 -10.75
C ARG A 248 -13.43 -18.77 -10.61
N GLU A 249 -13.09 -19.59 -9.64
CA GLU A 249 -13.76 -20.86 -9.37
C GLU A 249 -15.26 -20.67 -9.09
N ILE A 250 -15.62 -19.66 -8.29
CA ILE A 250 -17.00 -19.29 -7.99
C ILE A 250 -17.74 -18.92 -9.30
N ALA A 251 -17.13 -18.09 -10.15
CA ALA A 251 -17.71 -17.67 -11.41
C ALA A 251 -17.91 -18.86 -12.37
N GLU A 252 -16.93 -19.76 -12.49
CA GLU A 252 -17.00 -20.98 -13.31
C GLU A 252 -18.14 -21.91 -12.86
N ARG A 253 -18.35 -22.07 -11.55
CA ARG A 253 -19.45 -22.87 -10.97
C ARG A 253 -20.84 -22.32 -11.30
N THR A 254 -20.98 -21.02 -11.55
CA THR A 254 -22.27 -20.44 -11.97
C THR A 254 -22.63 -20.79 -13.42
N GLY A 255 -21.65 -21.10 -14.27
CA GLY A 255 -21.80 -21.23 -15.70
C GLY A 255 -22.13 -19.92 -16.44
N ASN A 256 -22.14 -18.76 -15.72
CA ASN A 256 -22.45 -17.47 -16.33
C ASN A 256 -21.23 -16.89 -17.06
N PRO A 257 -21.27 -16.73 -18.39
CA PRO A 257 -20.11 -16.26 -19.17
C PRO A 257 -19.69 -14.83 -18.82
N THR A 258 -20.62 -13.99 -18.39
CA THR A 258 -20.30 -12.60 -17.96
C THR A 258 -19.47 -12.61 -16.70
N LEU A 259 -19.84 -13.40 -15.69
CA LEU A 259 -19.09 -13.51 -14.42
C LEU A 259 -17.71 -14.14 -14.65
N ILE A 260 -17.62 -15.18 -15.47
CA ILE A 260 -16.35 -15.82 -15.84
C ILE A 260 -15.42 -14.81 -16.52
N LYS A 261 -15.93 -14.03 -17.48
CA LYS A 261 -15.15 -12.98 -18.14
C LYS A 261 -14.69 -11.90 -17.17
N ARG A 262 -15.59 -11.42 -16.27
CA ARG A 262 -15.24 -10.37 -15.28
C ARG A 262 -14.16 -10.86 -14.30
N SER A 263 -14.26 -12.09 -13.82
CA SER A 263 -13.24 -12.65 -12.90
C SER A 263 -11.86 -12.76 -13.56
N ALA A 264 -11.81 -13.19 -14.84
CA ALA A 264 -10.57 -13.23 -15.60
C ALA A 264 -9.98 -11.83 -15.84
N GLN A 265 -10.81 -10.86 -16.23
CA GLN A 265 -10.39 -9.46 -16.43
C GLN A 265 -9.84 -8.86 -15.13
N MET A 266 -10.50 -9.13 -14.00
CA MET A 266 -10.04 -8.66 -12.69
C MET A 266 -8.69 -9.25 -12.32
N THR A 267 -8.49 -10.56 -12.52
CA THR A 267 -7.19 -11.21 -12.28
C THR A 267 -6.09 -10.61 -13.16
N GLN A 268 -6.36 -10.44 -14.46
CA GLN A 268 -5.43 -9.80 -15.39
C GLN A 268 -5.08 -8.38 -14.96
N LEU A 269 -6.09 -7.59 -14.54
CA LEU A 269 -5.92 -6.21 -14.13
C LEU A 269 -5.02 -6.08 -12.89
N PHE A 270 -5.29 -6.87 -11.85
CA PHE A 270 -4.60 -6.72 -10.56
C PHE A 270 -3.31 -7.53 -10.46
N LEU A 271 -3.21 -8.67 -11.13
CA LEU A 271 -2.05 -9.56 -11.03
C LEU A 271 -1.22 -9.66 -12.32
N GLY A 272 -1.74 -9.23 -13.48
CA GLY A 272 -1.07 -9.31 -14.77
C GLY A 272 -0.93 -10.72 -15.33
N THR A 273 -1.80 -11.63 -14.92
CA THR A 273 -1.72 -13.07 -15.29
C THR A 273 -3.05 -13.55 -15.84
#